data_a2b91a26cb74f2fcaf7a7c841f7aa75e
#
_entry.id   a2b91a26cb74f2fcaf7a7c841f7aa75e
#
_cell.length_a   1.000
_cell.length_b   1.000
_cell.length_c   1.000
_cell.angle_alpha   90.00
_cell.angle_beta   90.00
_cell.angle_gamma   90.00
#
_symmetry.space_group_name_H-M   'P 1'
#
loop_
_entity.id
_entity.type
_entity.pdbx_description
1 polymer ?
#
loop_
_entity_poly.entity_id
_entity_poly.type
_entity_poly.pdbx_seq_one_letter_code
_entity_poly.pdbx_strand_id
1 'polypeptide(L)'
;MLRIAVQSKGRLYDETMALLQESGISLGVSKRTLLVQAGNFPVEVLFLRDDDIPQSVAGGVADVGIVGENEFVERKEKADIIKRLGFSRCRLSLAIPKAIDYQGLEWFNGKKIATSYPGILKTFLEEKGIKAETHVITGSVEIAPGIGLADAIFDIVSSGSTLVSNNLREVEIVMQSEALLIGNPNLDAEKKAILEELLFRFDAVKAAQGKKYIMMNVPDDRMKEVIAELPGIKSPTVMPLAQKGWSSVHAVLDEKRFWEIIGKLKAAGAEGILVLPIEKMIL
;
A
#
# COMPACT_ATOMS: atom_id res chain seq x y z
N MET A 1 5.14 -24.40 9.25
CA MET A 1 5.48 -23.45 8.16
C MET A 1 4.24 -22.72 7.71
N LEU A 2 4.28 -21.40 7.54
CA LEU A 2 3.15 -20.56 7.10
C LEU A 2 3.20 -20.35 5.59
N ARG A 3 2.12 -20.62 4.88
CA ARG A 3 2.01 -20.39 3.43
C ARG A 3 1.32 -19.06 3.14
N ILE A 4 1.98 -18.20 2.36
CA ILE A 4 1.53 -16.87 1.99
C ILE A 4 1.19 -16.86 0.49
N ALA A 5 -0.07 -16.65 0.11
CA ALA A 5 -0.45 -16.43 -1.27
C ALA A 5 -0.20 -14.97 -1.66
N VAL A 6 0.46 -14.74 -2.79
CA VAL A 6 0.76 -13.41 -3.32
C VAL A 6 0.52 -13.35 -4.81
N GLN A 7 0.27 -12.17 -5.33
CA GLN A 7 0.14 -11.95 -6.77
C GLN A 7 1.45 -12.27 -7.49
N SER A 8 1.37 -12.89 -8.68
CA SER A 8 2.55 -13.36 -9.42
C SER A 8 3.25 -12.29 -10.27
N LYS A 9 2.64 -11.12 -10.47
CA LYS A 9 3.17 -10.00 -11.27
C LYS A 9 2.42 -8.70 -11.00
N GLY A 10 3.00 -7.57 -11.39
CA GLY A 10 2.37 -6.25 -11.29
C GLY A 10 2.75 -5.51 -10.01
N ARG A 11 2.17 -4.32 -9.82
CA ARG A 11 2.56 -3.40 -8.74
C ARG A 11 2.41 -4.03 -7.33
N LEU A 12 1.30 -4.73 -7.09
CA LEU A 12 1.08 -5.40 -5.81
C LEU A 12 2.15 -6.47 -5.53
N TYR A 13 2.57 -7.22 -6.57
CA TYR A 13 3.69 -8.16 -6.47
C TYR A 13 4.98 -7.44 -6.07
N ASP A 14 5.36 -6.37 -6.81
CA ASP A 14 6.62 -5.67 -6.58
C ASP A 14 6.70 -5.10 -5.15
N GLU A 15 5.63 -4.44 -4.70
CA GLU A 15 5.55 -3.86 -3.34
C GLU A 15 5.48 -4.95 -2.25
N THR A 16 4.83 -6.08 -2.51
CA THR A 16 4.81 -7.24 -1.58
C THR A 16 6.20 -7.85 -1.44
N MET A 17 6.90 -8.06 -2.55
CA MET A 17 8.25 -8.63 -2.53
C MET A 17 9.23 -7.69 -1.84
N ALA A 18 9.10 -6.37 -2.04
CA ALA A 18 9.88 -5.38 -1.31
C ALA A 18 9.62 -5.45 0.20
N LEU A 19 8.36 -5.52 0.64
CA LEU A 19 8.00 -5.65 2.05
C LEU A 19 8.59 -6.92 2.68
N LEU A 20 8.51 -8.07 2.01
CA LEU A 20 9.10 -9.33 2.49
C LEU A 20 10.62 -9.21 2.62
N GLN A 21 11.30 -8.65 1.61
CA GLN A 21 12.74 -8.44 1.62
C GLN A 21 13.18 -7.46 2.72
N GLU A 22 12.51 -6.32 2.86
CA GLU A 22 12.77 -5.33 3.90
C GLU A 22 12.51 -5.89 5.30
N SER A 23 11.58 -6.84 5.43
CA SER A 23 11.32 -7.60 6.66
C SER A 23 12.36 -8.70 6.93
N GLY A 24 13.41 -8.77 6.11
CA GLY A 24 14.51 -9.73 6.26
C GLY A 24 14.16 -11.15 5.84
N ILE A 25 13.16 -11.34 4.99
CA ILE A 25 12.76 -12.66 4.47
C ILE A 25 13.45 -12.88 3.11
N SER A 26 14.31 -13.89 3.04
CA SER A 26 15.08 -14.20 1.84
C SER A 26 14.37 -15.24 0.98
N LEU A 27 13.94 -14.84 -0.20
CA LEU A 27 13.26 -15.68 -1.19
C LEU A 27 14.12 -15.84 -2.43
N GLY A 28 14.49 -17.08 -2.75
CA GLY A 28 15.20 -17.43 -3.99
C GLY A 28 14.24 -17.57 -5.17
N VAL A 29 13.63 -16.46 -5.63
CA VAL A 29 12.63 -16.50 -6.70
C VAL A 29 13.31 -16.72 -8.06
N SER A 30 12.90 -17.77 -8.80
CA SER A 30 13.24 -17.99 -10.21
C SER A 30 12.05 -17.75 -11.12
N LYS A 31 12.32 -17.40 -12.40
CA LYS A 31 11.30 -16.92 -13.38
C LYS A 31 10.07 -17.82 -13.64
N ARG A 32 9.99 -19.03 -13.08
CA ARG A 32 8.85 -19.96 -13.33
C ARG A 32 8.41 -20.70 -12.07
N THR A 33 8.87 -20.30 -10.91
CA THR A 33 8.54 -20.98 -9.65
C THR A 33 7.22 -20.44 -9.12
N LEU A 34 6.26 -21.34 -8.89
CA LEU A 34 4.94 -20.97 -8.33
C LEU A 34 4.91 -21.07 -6.80
N LEU A 35 5.86 -21.82 -6.20
CA LEU A 35 5.96 -21.97 -4.74
C LEU A 35 7.44 -21.90 -4.36
N VAL A 36 7.78 -20.97 -3.45
CA VAL A 36 9.16 -20.72 -2.98
C VAL A 36 9.19 -20.71 -1.48
N GLN A 37 10.05 -21.54 -0.90
CA GLN A 37 10.32 -21.52 0.53
C GLN A 37 11.38 -20.46 0.86
N ALA A 38 11.18 -19.69 1.94
CA ALA A 38 12.19 -18.77 2.44
C ALA A 38 13.35 -19.54 3.10
N GLY A 39 14.57 -19.06 2.86
CA GLY A 39 15.77 -19.73 3.39
C GLY A 39 16.03 -19.48 4.88
N ASN A 40 15.42 -18.44 5.47
CA ASN A 40 15.76 -17.93 6.79
C ASN A 40 14.56 -17.62 7.69
N PHE A 41 13.35 -17.95 7.26
CA PHE A 41 12.11 -17.74 8.02
C PHE A 41 11.11 -18.85 7.67
N PRO A 42 10.29 -19.35 8.61
CA PRO A 42 9.43 -20.52 8.37
C PRO A 42 8.18 -20.17 7.55
N VAL A 43 8.37 -19.55 6.39
CA VAL A 43 7.31 -19.24 5.43
C VAL A 43 7.63 -19.81 4.05
N GLU A 44 6.58 -20.09 3.30
CA GLU A 44 6.63 -20.36 1.87
C GLU A 44 5.65 -19.42 1.14
N VAL A 45 6.05 -18.97 -0.05
CA VAL A 45 5.28 -18.01 -0.85
C VAL A 45 4.73 -18.71 -2.07
N LEU A 46 3.40 -18.68 -2.22
CA LEU A 46 2.65 -19.22 -3.34
C LEU A 46 2.24 -18.08 -4.28
N PHE A 47 2.72 -18.12 -5.52
CA PHE A 47 2.43 -17.11 -6.54
C PHE A 47 1.18 -17.46 -7.34
N LEU A 48 0.15 -16.63 -7.24
CA LEU A 48 -1.15 -16.84 -7.88
C LEU A 48 -1.56 -15.63 -8.73
N ARG A 49 -2.69 -15.75 -9.40
CA ARG A 49 -3.43 -14.59 -9.89
C ARG A 49 -4.11 -13.91 -8.70
N ASP A 50 -4.30 -12.60 -8.78
CA ASP A 50 -4.93 -11.80 -7.72
C ASP A 50 -6.34 -12.28 -7.37
N ASP A 51 -7.12 -12.66 -8.38
CA ASP A 51 -8.48 -13.15 -8.25
C ASP A 51 -8.58 -14.55 -7.61
N ASP A 52 -7.49 -15.34 -7.59
CA ASP A 52 -7.43 -16.68 -6.97
C ASP A 52 -7.02 -16.64 -5.49
N ILE A 53 -6.42 -15.55 -5.03
CA ILE A 53 -5.87 -15.45 -3.66
C ILE A 53 -6.96 -15.58 -2.59
N PRO A 54 -8.10 -14.86 -2.64
CA PRO A 54 -9.13 -14.95 -1.60
C PRO A 54 -9.67 -16.38 -1.44
N GLN A 55 -9.97 -17.06 -2.55
CA GLN A 55 -10.44 -18.44 -2.53
C GLN A 55 -9.39 -19.40 -1.99
N SER A 56 -8.12 -19.21 -2.36
CA SER A 56 -7.02 -20.07 -1.87
C SER A 56 -6.83 -19.96 -0.36
N VAL A 57 -7.01 -18.76 0.22
CA VAL A 57 -6.97 -18.55 1.66
C VAL A 57 -8.22 -19.13 2.34
N ALA A 58 -9.41 -18.85 1.83
CA ALA A 58 -10.66 -19.37 2.38
C ALA A 58 -10.71 -20.91 2.36
N GLY A 59 -10.20 -21.52 1.29
CA GLY A 59 -10.12 -22.98 1.11
C GLY A 59 -8.95 -23.65 1.86
N GLY A 60 -8.09 -22.90 2.56
CA GLY A 60 -6.95 -23.45 3.32
C GLY A 60 -5.78 -23.93 2.45
N VAL A 61 -5.75 -23.62 1.16
CA VAL A 61 -4.59 -23.86 0.28
C VAL A 61 -3.43 -22.97 0.70
N ALA A 62 -3.73 -21.72 1.05
CA ALA A 62 -2.82 -20.81 1.70
C ALA A 62 -3.34 -20.44 3.11
N ASP A 63 -2.44 -20.14 4.03
CA ASP A 63 -2.77 -19.76 5.39
C ASP A 63 -3.15 -18.28 5.47
N VAL A 64 -2.41 -17.47 4.74
CA VAL A 64 -2.64 -16.03 4.59
C VAL A 64 -2.43 -15.62 3.13
N GLY A 65 -2.93 -14.45 2.75
CA GLY A 65 -2.75 -13.91 1.41
C GLY A 65 -2.60 -12.40 1.41
N ILE A 66 -1.81 -11.88 0.47
CA ILE A 66 -1.72 -10.44 0.22
C ILE A 66 -2.46 -10.15 -1.09
N VAL A 67 -3.54 -9.37 -0.98
CA VAL A 67 -4.50 -9.12 -2.07
C VAL A 67 -4.99 -7.67 -2.03
N GLY A 68 -5.42 -7.12 -3.17
CA GLY A 68 -6.11 -5.84 -3.20
C GLY A 68 -7.49 -5.93 -2.52
N GLU A 69 -7.85 -4.92 -1.74
CA GLU A 69 -9.17 -4.87 -1.07
C GLU A 69 -10.32 -4.98 -2.07
N ASN A 70 -10.16 -4.44 -3.29
CA ASN A 70 -11.12 -4.58 -4.39
C ASN A 70 -11.39 -6.05 -4.75
N GLU A 71 -10.35 -6.87 -4.89
CA GLU A 71 -10.51 -8.29 -5.20
C GLU A 71 -11.13 -9.04 -4.02
N PHE A 72 -10.70 -8.73 -2.80
CA PHE A 72 -11.27 -9.37 -1.60
C PHE A 72 -12.77 -9.09 -1.45
N VAL A 73 -13.19 -7.83 -1.66
CA VAL A 73 -14.61 -7.44 -1.58
C VAL A 73 -15.42 -8.02 -2.73
N GLU A 74 -14.87 -8.06 -3.95
CA GLU A 74 -15.55 -8.62 -5.13
C GLU A 74 -15.80 -10.11 -4.98
N ARG A 75 -14.83 -10.87 -4.49
CA ARG A 75 -14.91 -12.35 -4.39
C ARG A 75 -15.78 -12.83 -3.24
N LYS A 76 -15.97 -12.04 -2.18
CA LYS A 76 -16.83 -12.36 -1.02
C LYS A 76 -16.47 -13.68 -0.34
N GLU A 77 -15.19 -14.06 -0.37
CA GLU A 77 -14.69 -15.30 0.24
C GLU A 77 -14.60 -15.19 1.77
N LYS A 78 -14.68 -16.34 2.45
CA LYS A 78 -14.61 -16.39 3.92
C LYS A 78 -13.16 -16.37 4.40
N ALA A 79 -12.61 -15.20 4.54
CA ALA A 79 -11.30 -14.97 5.15
C ALA A 79 -11.36 -13.73 6.06
N ASP A 80 -10.47 -13.65 7.02
CA ASP A 80 -10.38 -12.52 7.95
C ASP A 80 -9.40 -11.47 7.43
N ILE A 81 -9.75 -10.19 7.53
CA ILE A 81 -8.79 -9.11 7.31
C ILE A 81 -7.89 -9.02 8.53
N ILE A 82 -6.63 -9.42 8.38
CA ILE A 82 -5.64 -9.38 9.47
C ILE A 82 -5.03 -7.99 9.57
N LYS A 83 -4.65 -7.39 8.42
CA LYS A 83 -3.96 -6.11 8.41
C LYS A 83 -4.13 -5.35 7.10
N ARG A 84 -4.28 -4.02 7.19
CA ARG A 84 -4.15 -3.09 6.07
C ARG A 84 -2.67 -2.73 5.89
N LEU A 85 -2.11 -3.02 4.71
CA LEU A 85 -0.67 -2.90 4.48
C LEU A 85 -0.24 -1.49 4.05
N GLY A 86 -1.17 -0.66 3.56
CA GLY A 86 -0.94 0.75 3.28
C GLY A 86 -0.22 1.06 1.96
N PHE A 87 -0.04 0.07 1.10
CA PHE A 87 0.53 0.23 -0.25
C PHE A 87 -0.44 -0.26 -1.34
N SER A 88 -0.04 -0.19 -2.61
CA SER A 88 -0.87 -0.49 -3.79
C SER A 88 -2.22 0.23 -3.78
N ARG A 89 -2.25 1.44 -3.26
CA ARG A 89 -3.47 2.24 -3.16
C ARG A 89 -4.02 2.55 -4.55
N CYS A 90 -5.31 2.36 -4.67
CA CYS A 90 -6.11 2.70 -5.85
C CYS A 90 -7.54 2.98 -5.43
N ARG A 91 -8.40 3.26 -6.39
CA ARG A 91 -9.83 3.41 -6.18
C ARG A 91 -10.60 2.75 -7.30
N LEU A 92 -11.80 2.29 -7.01
CA LEU A 92 -12.76 1.86 -8.01
C LEU A 92 -13.70 3.02 -8.30
N SER A 93 -13.83 3.37 -9.56
CA SER A 93 -14.55 4.57 -9.96
C SER A 93 -15.38 4.35 -11.20
N LEU A 94 -16.50 5.07 -11.27
CA LEU A 94 -17.26 5.23 -12.51
C LEU A 94 -16.59 6.30 -13.36
N ALA A 95 -16.41 5.98 -14.64
CA ALA A 95 -15.88 6.91 -15.63
C ALA A 95 -16.70 6.87 -16.91
N ILE A 96 -16.80 8.04 -17.56
CA ILE A 96 -17.60 8.28 -18.76
C ILE A 96 -16.77 8.97 -19.84
N PRO A 97 -17.17 8.94 -21.12
CA PRO A 97 -16.53 9.75 -22.15
C PRO A 97 -16.49 11.24 -21.79
N LYS A 98 -15.37 11.90 -22.05
CA LYS A 98 -15.15 13.32 -21.69
C LYS A 98 -16.19 14.26 -22.29
N ALA A 99 -16.74 13.92 -23.48
CA ALA A 99 -17.73 14.73 -24.20
C ALA A 99 -19.11 14.74 -23.51
N ILE A 100 -19.39 13.83 -22.57
CA ILE A 100 -20.68 13.76 -21.89
C ILE A 100 -20.76 14.86 -20.83
N ASP A 101 -21.85 15.62 -20.83
CA ASP A 101 -22.18 16.52 -19.72
C ASP A 101 -22.81 15.74 -18.58
N TYR A 102 -22.02 15.51 -17.52
CA TYR A 102 -22.42 14.73 -16.36
C TYR A 102 -23.08 15.62 -15.32
N GLN A 103 -24.34 15.29 -14.99
CA GLN A 103 -25.16 16.06 -14.05
C GLN A 103 -25.43 15.31 -12.73
N GLY A 104 -24.81 14.13 -12.54
CA GLY A 104 -24.98 13.31 -11.34
C GLY A 104 -25.33 11.86 -11.63
N LEU A 105 -25.47 11.07 -10.56
CA LEU A 105 -25.64 9.60 -10.63
C LEU A 105 -26.85 9.16 -11.47
N GLU A 106 -27.91 9.96 -11.52
CA GLU A 106 -29.12 9.67 -12.31
C GLU A 106 -28.82 9.46 -13.82
N TRP A 107 -27.70 10.01 -14.31
CA TRP A 107 -27.26 9.82 -15.68
C TRP A 107 -27.05 8.34 -16.02
N PHE A 108 -26.69 7.49 -15.05
CA PHE A 108 -26.45 6.07 -15.26
C PHE A 108 -27.73 5.25 -15.45
N ASN A 109 -28.92 5.78 -15.15
CA ASN A 109 -30.18 5.05 -15.36
C ASN A 109 -30.36 4.66 -16.82
N GLY A 110 -30.58 3.37 -17.07
CA GLY A 110 -30.71 2.78 -18.40
C GLY A 110 -29.39 2.71 -19.20
N LYS A 111 -28.26 3.02 -18.61
CA LYS A 111 -26.94 2.95 -19.25
C LYS A 111 -26.32 1.57 -19.09
N LYS A 112 -25.43 1.22 -20.01
CA LYS A 112 -24.60 0.03 -19.96
C LYS A 112 -23.22 0.38 -19.40
N ILE A 113 -22.79 -0.29 -18.32
CA ILE A 113 -21.53 -0.06 -17.63
C ILE A 113 -20.64 -1.29 -17.78
N ALA A 114 -19.49 -1.16 -18.43
CA ALA A 114 -18.49 -2.22 -18.53
C ALA A 114 -17.64 -2.28 -17.27
N THR A 115 -17.36 -3.49 -16.76
CA THR A 115 -16.58 -3.66 -15.53
C THR A 115 -15.98 -5.06 -15.39
N SER A 116 -14.85 -5.14 -14.66
CA SER A 116 -14.33 -6.41 -14.11
C SER A 116 -14.81 -6.67 -12.66
N TYR A 117 -15.56 -5.73 -12.06
CA TYR A 117 -16.04 -5.76 -10.67
C TYR A 117 -17.57 -5.68 -10.57
N PRO A 118 -18.30 -6.68 -11.14
CA PRO A 118 -19.76 -6.62 -11.19
C PRO A 118 -20.43 -6.67 -9.82
N GLY A 119 -19.83 -7.35 -8.84
CA GLY A 119 -20.39 -7.49 -7.49
C GLY A 119 -20.38 -6.19 -6.72
N ILE A 120 -19.25 -5.46 -6.75
CA ILE A 120 -19.11 -4.15 -6.10
C ILE A 120 -20.02 -3.14 -6.79
N LEU A 121 -19.99 -3.10 -8.14
CA LEU A 121 -20.84 -2.20 -8.91
C LEU A 121 -22.33 -2.42 -8.60
N LYS A 122 -22.78 -3.67 -8.59
CA LYS A 122 -24.17 -4.01 -8.29
C LYS A 122 -24.60 -3.49 -6.93
N THR A 123 -23.79 -3.74 -5.90
CA THR A 123 -24.08 -3.26 -4.53
C THR A 123 -24.21 -1.74 -4.49
N PHE A 124 -23.28 -1.02 -5.13
CA PHE A 124 -23.32 0.44 -5.20
C PHE A 124 -24.57 0.97 -5.92
N LEU A 125 -24.91 0.40 -7.08
CA LEU A 125 -26.08 0.83 -7.85
C LEU A 125 -27.38 0.59 -7.08
N GLU A 126 -27.51 -0.56 -6.40
CA GLU A 126 -28.66 -0.88 -5.56
C GLU A 126 -28.80 0.11 -4.38
N GLU A 127 -27.71 0.42 -3.69
CA GLU A 127 -27.69 1.40 -2.57
C GLU A 127 -28.08 2.81 -3.03
N LYS A 128 -27.75 3.19 -4.27
CA LYS A 128 -28.09 4.49 -4.86
C LYS A 128 -29.43 4.53 -5.60
N GLY A 129 -30.09 3.40 -5.74
CA GLY A 129 -31.37 3.30 -6.47
C GLY A 129 -31.23 3.46 -7.99
N ILE A 130 -30.04 3.27 -8.53
CA ILE A 130 -29.73 3.41 -9.96
C ILE A 130 -29.98 2.10 -10.70
N LYS A 131 -30.68 2.17 -11.83
CA LYS A 131 -30.96 1.02 -12.70
C LYS A 131 -30.09 1.08 -13.94
N ALA A 132 -28.96 0.38 -13.94
CA ALA A 132 -28.04 0.29 -15.07
C ALA A 132 -27.80 -1.18 -15.46
N GLU A 133 -27.42 -1.41 -16.71
CA GLU A 133 -27.00 -2.72 -17.21
C GLU A 133 -25.51 -2.91 -16.96
N THR A 134 -25.10 -4.01 -16.31
CA THR A 134 -23.71 -4.35 -16.11
C THR A 134 -23.20 -5.25 -17.22
N HIS A 135 -22.14 -4.86 -17.90
CA HIS A 135 -21.46 -5.64 -18.92
C HIS A 135 -20.10 -6.12 -18.40
N VAL A 136 -20.01 -7.41 -18.08
CA VAL A 136 -18.79 -7.98 -17.47
C VAL A 136 -17.76 -8.26 -18.54
N ILE A 137 -16.57 -7.67 -18.38
CA ILE A 137 -15.39 -7.94 -19.21
C ILE A 137 -14.15 -8.10 -18.34
N THR A 138 -13.21 -8.93 -18.78
CA THR A 138 -11.95 -9.18 -18.07
C THR A 138 -10.79 -8.47 -18.77
N GLY A 139 -10.35 -7.36 -18.19
CA GLY A 139 -9.26 -6.53 -18.72
C GLY A 139 -9.68 -5.60 -19.88
N SER A 140 -8.88 -4.55 -20.06
CA SER A 140 -9.09 -3.49 -21.06
C SER A 140 -10.49 -2.87 -21.03
N VAL A 141 -11.04 -2.69 -19.84
CA VAL A 141 -12.37 -2.13 -19.59
C VAL A 141 -12.50 -0.73 -20.19
N GLU A 142 -11.42 0.04 -20.16
CA GLU A 142 -11.33 1.43 -20.61
C GLU A 142 -11.61 1.64 -22.10
N ILE A 143 -11.49 0.61 -22.94
CA ILE A 143 -11.78 0.75 -24.38
C ILE A 143 -13.29 0.63 -24.70
N ALA A 144 -14.08 0.06 -23.77
CA ALA A 144 -15.47 -0.32 -24.02
C ALA A 144 -16.35 0.84 -24.54
N PRO A 145 -16.29 2.07 -24.01
CA PRO A 145 -17.08 3.18 -24.54
C PRO A 145 -16.63 3.61 -25.94
N GLY A 146 -15.31 3.60 -26.19
CA GLY A 146 -14.76 4.01 -27.50
C GLY A 146 -15.17 3.11 -28.66
N ILE A 147 -15.46 1.84 -28.40
CA ILE A 147 -15.90 0.86 -29.40
C ILE A 147 -17.43 0.62 -29.40
N GLY A 148 -18.17 1.37 -28.59
CA GLY A 148 -19.63 1.26 -28.51
C GLY A 148 -20.15 0.04 -27.75
N LEU A 149 -19.33 -0.63 -26.93
CA LEU A 149 -19.71 -1.79 -26.14
C LEU A 149 -20.49 -1.40 -24.87
N ALA A 150 -20.18 -0.22 -24.31
CA ALA A 150 -20.83 0.31 -23.12
C ALA A 150 -20.88 1.86 -23.19
N ASP A 151 -21.76 2.47 -22.37
CA ASP A 151 -21.84 3.93 -22.23
C ASP A 151 -20.81 4.47 -21.22
N ALA A 152 -20.44 3.64 -20.25
CA ALA A 152 -19.56 4.00 -19.15
C ALA A 152 -18.72 2.79 -18.72
N ILE A 153 -17.75 3.03 -17.85
CA ILE A 153 -16.98 1.99 -17.20
C ILE A 153 -17.00 2.12 -15.68
N PHE A 154 -16.80 1.00 -15.01
CA PHE A 154 -16.47 0.93 -13.59
C PHE A 154 -15.21 0.09 -13.43
N ASP A 155 -14.11 0.71 -13.05
CA ASP A 155 -12.82 0.02 -13.01
C ASP A 155 -11.85 0.64 -12.01
N ILE A 156 -10.68 0.00 -11.83
CA ILE A 156 -9.58 0.49 -10.99
C ILE A 156 -8.97 1.73 -11.62
N VAL A 157 -8.85 2.77 -10.80
CA VAL A 157 -8.14 4.00 -11.13
C VAL A 157 -7.02 4.22 -10.12
N SER A 158 -5.78 4.27 -10.59
CA SER A 158 -4.60 4.63 -9.80
C SER A 158 -4.22 6.09 -10.06
N SER A 159 -3.52 6.37 -11.13
CA SER A 159 -3.17 7.73 -11.55
C SER A 159 -4.23 8.41 -12.43
N GLY A 160 -5.09 7.63 -13.06
CA GLY A 160 -6.07 8.08 -14.05
C GLY A 160 -5.50 8.27 -15.47
N SER A 161 -4.22 7.98 -15.70
CA SER A 161 -3.59 8.14 -17.03
C SER A 161 -4.27 7.30 -18.12
N THR A 162 -4.66 6.06 -17.79
CA THR A 162 -5.36 5.16 -18.72
C THR A 162 -6.73 5.74 -19.13
N LEU A 163 -7.47 6.34 -18.20
CA LEU A 163 -8.73 7.01 -18.51
C LEU A 163 -8.51 8.16 -19.51
N VAL A 164 -7.52 8.99 -19.21
CA VAL A 164 -7.19 10.16 -20.08
C VAL A 164 -6.82 9.70 -21.49
N SER A 165 -6.01 8.65 -21.62
CA SER A 165 -5.58 8.09 -22.92
C SER A 165 -6.75 7.50 -23.73
N ASN A 166 -7.81 7.04 -23.07
CA ASN A 166 -9.01 6.52 -23.72
C ASN A 166 -10.16 7.54 -23.79
N ASN A 167 -9.84 8.83 -23.63
CA ASN A 167 -10.80 9.94 -23.69
C ASN A 167 -11.95 9.82 -22.67
N LEU A 168 -11.66 9.24 -21.52
CA LEU A 168 -12.58 9.10 -20.40
C LEU A 168 -12.26 10.10 -19.27
N ARG A 169 -13.25 10.40 -18.46
CA ARG A 169 -13.11 11.12 -17.19
C ARG A 169 -13.78 10.38 -16.06
N GLU A 170 -13.14 10.35 -14.92
CA GLU A 170 -13.69 9.87 -13.65
C GLU A 170 -14.78 10.83 -13.19
N VAL A 171 -15.90 10.28 -12.74
CA VAL A 171 -17.05 11.06 -12.26
C VAL A 171 -17.48 10.71 -10.84
N GLU A 172 -17.36 9.44 -10.43
CA GLU A 172 -17.74 9.00 -9.09
C GLU A 172 -16.69 8.00 -8.56
N ILE A 173 -16.23 8.22 -7.33
CA ILE A 173 -15.40 7.26 -6.60
C ILE A 173 -16.32 6.41 -5.74
N VAL A 174 -16.33 5.11 -6.01
CA VAL A 174 -17.19 4.15 -5.31
C VAL A 174 -16.49 3.53 -4.11
N MET A 175 -15.20 3.19 -4.27
CA MET A 175 -14.45 2.51 -3.22
C MET A 175 -12.96 2.90 -3.28
N GLN A 176 -12.37 3.17 -2.13
CA GLN A 176 -10.90 3.20 -1.98
C GLN A 176 -10.40 1.78 -1.72
N SER A 177 -9.24 1.45 -2.23
CA SER A 177 -8.62 0.14 -2.09
C SER A 177 -7.13 0.24 -1.80
N GLU A 178 -6.64 -0.66 -0.99
CA GLU A 178 -5.22 -0.86 -0.70
C GLU A 178 -4.90 -2.34 -0.55
N ALA A 179 -3.64 -2.69 -0.42
CA ALA A 179 -3.22 -4.06 -0.12
C ALA A 179 -3.69 -4.49 1.27
N LEU A 180 -4.32 -5.66 1.33
CA LEU A 180 -4.72 -6.33 2.57
C LEU A 180 -3.87 -7.59 2.78
N LEU A 181 -3.54 -7.88 4.03
CA LEU A 181 -3.19 -9.21 4.48
C LEU A 181 -4.47 -9.85 5.00
N ILE A 182 -4.92 -10.90 4.33
CA ILE A 182 -6.07 -11.72 4.73
C ILE A 182 -5.61 -13.06 5.25
N GLY A 183 -6.40 -13.73 6.10
CA GLY A 183 -6.05 -15.00 6.70
C GLY A 183 -7.20 -15.97 6.79
N ASN A 184 -6.85 -17.26 6.74
CA ASN A 184 -7.79 -18.33 7.03
C ASN A 184 -8.19 -18.27 8.50
N PRO A 185 -9.49 -18.27 8.85
CA PRO A 185 -9.95 -18.19 10.25
C PRO A 185 -9.53 -19.39 11.10
N ASN A 186 -9.13 -20.51 10.49
CA ASN A 186 -8.83 -21.78 11.16
C ASN A 186 -7.32 -22.06 11.28
N LEU A 187 -6.48 -21.03 11.41
CA LEU A 187 -5.04 -21.22 11.64
C LEU A 187 -4.78 -21.92 12.98
N ASP A 188 -3.87 -22.92 12.97
CA ASP A 188 -3.37 -23.55 14.19
C ASP A 188 -2.44 -22.62 14.99
N ALA A 189 -2.09 -23.00 16.21
CA ALA A 189 -1.29 -22.19 17.12
C ALA A 189 0.14 -21.95 16.61
N GLU A 190 0.76 -22.93 15.94
CA GLU A 190 2.11 -22.78 15.37
C GLU A 190 2.12 -21.72 14.25
N LYS A 191 1.15 -21.80 13.34
CA LYS A 191 1.02 -20.84 12.24
C LYS A 191 0.67 -19.44 12.74
N LYS A 192 -0.16 -19.31 13.77
CA LYS A 192 -0.45 -18.03 14.43
C LYS A 192 0.81 -17.38 15.00
N ALA A 193 1.66 -18.16 15.68
CA ALA A 193 2.92 -17.64 16.20
C ALA A 193 3.87 -17.14 15.10
N ILE A 194 3.98 -17.86 13.96
CA ILE A 194 4.76 -17.42 12.80
C ILE A 194 4.16 -16.15 12.20
N LEU A 195 2.84 -16.06 12.11
CA LEU A 195 2.14 -14.88 11.61
C LEU A 195 2.37 -13.66 12.51
N GLU A 196 2.32 -13.81 13.82
CA GLU A 196 2.60 -12.71 14.76
C GLU A 196 4.03 -12.19 14.60
N GLU A 197 5.03 -13.07 14.43
CA GLU A 197 6.40 -12.63 14.14
C GLU A 197 6.52 -11.94 12.78
N LEU A 198 5.82 -12.42 11.77
CA LEU A 198 5.76 -11.77 10.45
C LEU A 198 5.16 -10.37 10.55
N LEU A 199 4.06 -10.22 11.27
CA LEU A 199 3.39 -8.92 11.49
C LEU A 199 4.29 -7.95 12.24
N PHE A 200 5.01 -8.41 13.26
CA PHE A 200 5.99 -7.60 13.98
C PHE A 200 7.07 -7.06 13.05
N ARG A 201 7.59 -7.88 12.13
CA ARG A 201 8.58 -7.46 11.13
C ARG A 201 8.00 -6.45 10.14
N PHE A 202 6.77 -6.66 9.67
CA PHE A 202 6.06 -5.71 8.81
C PHE A 202 5.85 -4.36 9.51
N ASP A 203 5.51 -4.37 10.79
CA ASP A 203 5.33 -3.15 11.58
C ASP A 203 6.64 -2.40 11.77
N ALA A 204 7.75 -3.10 12.01
CA ALA A 204 9.07 -2.49 12.13
C ALA A 204 9.52 -1.80 10.83
N VAL A 205 9.27 -2.42 9.68
CA VAL A 205 9.52 -1.82 8.35
C VAL A 205 8.62 -0.61 8.13
N LYS A 206 7.31 -0.76 8.39
CA LYS A 206 6.33 0.31 8.18
C LYS A 206 6.60 1.54 9.08
N ALA A 207 7.01 1.31 10.32
CA ALA A 207 7.35 2.38 11.26
C ALA A 207 8.58 3.20 10.80
N ALA A 208 9.50 2.58 10.05
CA ALA A 208 10.69 3.23 9.51
C ALA A 208 10.43 4.00 8.20
N GLN A 209 9.34 3.69 7.49
CA GLN A 209 9.06 4.31 6.19
C GLN A 209 8.95 5.82 6.28
N GLY A 210 9.72 6.51 5.41
CA GLY A 210 9.77 7.97 5.38
C GLY A 210 10.48 8.62 6.58
N LYS A 211 11.06 7.82 7.49
CA LYS A 211 11.86 8.30 8.61
C LYS A 211 13.33 8.34 8.24
N LYS A 212 14.02 9.35 8.80
CA LYS A 212 15.47 9.51 8.68
C LYS A 212 16.10 9.68 10.06
N TYR A 213 17.24 9.06 10.24
CA TYR A 213 18.12 9.34 11.37
C TYR A 213 19.05 10.46 10.96
N ILE A 214 19.01 11.57 11.70
CA ILE A 214 19.92 12.69 11.47
C ILE A 214 20.90 12.81 12.60
N MET A 215 22.13 13.19 12.24
CA MET A 215 23.19 13.53 13.16
C MET A 215 23.80 14.85 12.69
N MET A 216 24.11 15.74 13.61
CA MET A 216 24.74 17.03 13.32
C MET A 216 25.60 17.50 14.49
N ASN A 217 26.59 18.30 14.20
CA ASN A 217 27.39 19.00 15.22
C ASN A 217 26.79 20.39 15.47
N VAL A 218 26.66 20.75 16.72
CA VAL A 218 26.01 22.01 17.16
C VAL A 218 26.85 22.70 18.22
N PRO A 219 27.07 24.02 18.11
CA PRO A 219 27.67 24.80 19.22
C PRO A 219 26.78 24.71 20.46
N ASP A 220 27.38 24.50 21.64
CA ASP A 220 26.63 24.30 22.89
C ASP A 220 25.75 25.50 23.26
N ASP A 221 26.18 26.72 22.94
CA ASP A 221 25.44 27.96 23.16
C ASP A 221 24.21 28.12 22.27
N ARG A 222 24.15 27.35 21.14
CA ARG A 222 23.02 27.34 20.20
C ARG A 222 22.12 26.11 20.35
N MET A 223 22.43 25.21 21.27
CA MET A 223 21.76 23.91 21.46
C MET A 223 20.24 24.07 21.65
N LYS A 224 19.78 25.03 22.43
CA LYS A 224 18.35 25.24 22.69
C LYS A 224 17.58 25.60 21.43
N GLU A 225 18.17 26.38 20.53
CA GLU A 225 17.55 26.78 19.26
C GLU A 225 17.40 25.58 18.33
N VAL A 226 18.46 24.77 18.24
CA VAL A 226 18.45 23.56 17.40
C VAL A 226 17.45 22.53 17.92
N ILE A 227 17.43 22.25 19.23
CA ILE A 227 16.49 21.29 19.84
C ILE A 227 15.03 21.73 19.64
N ALA A 228 14.74 23.03 19.68
CA ALA A 228 13.39 23.56 19.48
C ALA A 228 12.83 23.25 18.06
N GLU A 229 13.69 23.13 17.05
CA GLU A 229 13.29 22.78 15.67
C GLU A 229 13.21 21.28 15.42
N LEU A 230 13.76 20.44 16.34
CA LEU A 230 13.83 18.98 16.18
C LEU A 230 12.67 18.30 16.91
N PRO A 231 11.60 17.89 16.22
CA PRO A 231 10.61 17.01 16.80
C PRO A 231 11.21 15.60 16.87
N GLY A 232 11.76 15.20 17.99
CA GLY A 232 12.20 13.83 18.20
C GLY A 232 11.04 12.90 18.56
N ILE A 233 11.26 11.58 18.50
CA ILE A 233 10.29 10.57 18.99
C ILE A 233 9.95 10.80 20.48
N LYS A 234 10.97 11.15 21.28
CA LYS A 234 10.83 11.65 22.65
C LYS A 234 11.61 12.96 22.81
N SER A 235 12.93 12.92 22.61
CA SER A 235 13.84 14.05 22.61
C SER A 235 15.08 13.70 21.78
N PRO A 236 15.80 14.69 21.22
CA PRO A 236 17.11 14.46 20.63
C PRO A 236 18.09 13.89 21.64
N THR A 237 19.02 13.06 21.17
CA THR A 237 20.19 12.65 21.95
C THR A 237 21.29 13.68 21.76
N VAL A 238 21.91 14.13 22.85
CA VAL A 238 23.01 15.09 22.83
C VAL A 238 24.25 14.46 23.43
N MET A 239 25.38 14.49 22.71
CA MET A 239 26.64 13.93 23.15
C MET A 239 27.76 14.98 22.97
N PRO A 240 28.55 15.31 24.02
CA PRO A 240 29.68 16.21 23.89
C PRO A 240 30.72 15.72 22.87
N LEU A 241 31.22 16.60 22.04
CA LEU A 241 32.37 16.31 21.17
C LEU A 241 33.70 16.44 21.94
N ALA A 242 34.77 15.87 21.38
CA ALA A 242 36.11 16.05 21.87
C ALA A 242 36.52 17.54 21.82
N GLN A 243 36.01 18.30 20.87
CA GLN A 243 36.15 19.75 20.79
C GLN A 243 35.23 20.40 21.82
N LYS A 244 35.80 21.12 22.77
CA LYS A 244 35.04 21.85 23.80
C LYS A 244 34.11 22.89 23.15
N GLY A 245 32.92 23.03 23.72
CA GLY A 245 31.89 23.97 23.24
C GLY A 245 31.06 23.46 22.07
N TRP A 246 31.19 22.16 21.74
CA TRP A 246 30.46 21.52 20.68
C TRP A 246 29.88 20.18 21.13
N SER A 247 28.69 19.89 20.67
CA SER A 247 28.00 18.60 20.90
C SER A 247 27.43 18.03 19.60
N SER A 248 27.36 16.71 19.52
CA SER A 248 26.62 16.00 18.46
C SER A 248 25.20 15.83 18.90
N VAL A 249 24.26 16.20 18.02
CA VAL A 249 22.81 16.06 18.21
C VAL A 249 22.28 15.02 17.26
N HIS A 250 21.53 14.05 17.79
CA HIS A 250 20.93 12.96 17.02
C HIS A 250 19.42 12.96 17.17
N ALA A 251 18.70 12.78 16.09
CA ALA A 251 17.24 12.71 16.10
C ALA A 251 16.69 11.83 14.98
N VAL A 252 15.46 11.35 15.16
CA VAL A 252 14.68 10.70 14.11
C VAL A 252 13.53 11.61 13.73
N LEU A 253 13.37 11.87 12.44
CA LEU A 253 12.27 12.68 11.91
C LEU A 253 11.82 12.25 10.53
N ASP A 254 10.67 12.73 10.10
CA ASP A 254 10.18 12.54 8.75
C ASP A 254 11.07 13.27 7.74
N GLU A 255 11.37 12.63 6.62
CA GLU A 255 12.19 13.22 5.54
C GLU A 255 11.59 14.53 5.03
N LYS A 256 10.25 14.62 4.94
CA LYS A 256 9.58 15.86 4.57
C LYS A 256 9.90 16.98 5.58
N ARG A 257 9.81 16.67 6.87
CA ARG A 257 10.10 17.62 7.93
C ARG A 257 11.56 18.08 7.91
N PHE A 258 12.49 17.17 7.60
CA PHE A 258 13.91 17.51 7.45
C PHE A 258 14.13 18.65 6.44
N TRP A 259 13.52 18.53 5.25
CA TRP A 259 13.65 19.57 4.22
C TRP A 259 13.03 20.91 4.62
N GLU A 260 12.00 20.91 5.46
CA GLU A 260 11.38 22.13 5.99
C GLU A 260 12.26 22.87 6.99
N ILE A 261 13.06 22.15 7.78
CA ILE A 261 13.82 22.72 8.91
C ILE A 261 15.32 22.88 8.65
N ILE A 262 15.89 22.24 7.62
CA ILE A 262 17.34 22.22 7.37
C ILE A 262 17.96 23.64 7.30
N GLY A 263 17.25 24.59 6.69
CA GLY A 263 17.70 25.98 6.61
C GLY A 263 17.82 26.63 7.98
N LYS A 264 16.89 26.37 8.89
CA LYS A 264 16.91 26.90 10.26
C LYS A 264 18.01 26.24 11.09
N LEU A 265 18.21 24.93 10.94
CA LEU A 265 19.29 24.21 11.63
C LEU A 265 20.66 24.78 11.24
N LYS A 266 20.90 25.03 9.95
CA LYS A 266 22.13 25.67 9.47
C LYS A 266 22.28 27.09 9.99
N ALA A 267 21.23 27.90 10.00
CA ALA A 267 21.23 29.25 10.55
C ALA A 267 21.53 29.28 12.05
N ALA A 268 21.10 28.26 12.79
CA ALA A 268 21.43 28.05 14.20
C ALA A 268 22.85 27.51 14.41
N GLY A 269 23.67 27.38 13.38
CA GLY A 269 25.06 26.94 13.46
C GLY A 269 25.29 25.45 13.44
N ALA A 270 24.25 24.64 13.08
CA ALA A 270 24.43 23.21 12.88
C ALA A 270 25.30 22.95 11.64
N GLU A 271 26.31 22.10 11.78
CA GLU A 271 27.21 21.69 10.71
C GLU A 271 27.47 20.17 10.72
N GLY A 272 28.14 19.64 9.69
CA GLY A 272 28.43 18.21 9.60
C GLY A 272 27.15 17.35 9.59
N ILE A 273 26.06 17.83 8.97
CA ILE A 273 24.74 17.20 9.03
C ILE A 273 24.73 15.95 8.17
N LEU A 274 24.52 14.80 8.78
CA LEU A 274 24.35 13.50 8.12
C LEU A 274 22.89 13.07 8.20
N VAL A 275 22.39 12.49 7.10
CA VAL A 275 21.01 11.98 6.98
C VAL A 275 21.08 10.54 6.51
N LEU A 276 20.68 9.61 7.37
CA LEU A 276 20.73 8.18 7.11
C LEU A 276 19.33 7.59 6.98
N PRO A 277 19.11 6.67 6.05
CA PRO A 277 17.86 5.91 6.00
C PRO A 277 17.73 5.01 7.23
N ILE A 278 16.51 4.83 7.70
CA ILE A 278 16.19 3.84 8.75
C ILE A 278 15.49 2.68 8.06
N GLU A 279 16.06 1.49 8.18
CA GLU A 279 15.48 0.29 7.59
C GLU A 279 14.33 -0.29 8.42
N LYS A 280 14.48 -0.26 9.73
CA LYS A 280 13.50 -0.84 10.67
C LYS A 280 13.43 0.02 11.92
N MET A 281 12.22 0.16 12.48
CA MET A 281 12.01 0.91 13.72
C MET A 281 10.98 0.18 14.59
N ILE A 282 11.32 -0.06 15.83
CA ILE A 282 10.43 -0.65 16.83
C ILE A 282 10.04 0.47 17.80
N LEU A 283 8.74 0.74 17.94
CA LEU A 283 8.16 1.77 18.79
C LEU A 283 7.75 1.23 20.15
#